data_9b1f34d4e3a243ae90fb10f047aa2bf5
#
_entry.id   9b1f34d4e3a243ae90fb10f047aa2bf5
#
_cell.length_a   1.000
_cell.length_b   1.000
_cell.length_c   1.000
_cell.angle_alpha   90.00
_cell.angle_beta   90.00
_cell.angle_gamma   90.00
#
_symmetry.space_group_name_H-M   'P 1'
#
loop_
_entity.id
_entity.type
_entity.pdbx_description
1 polymer ?
#
loop_
_entity_poly.entity_id
_entity_poly.type
_entity_poly.pdbx_seq_one_letter_code
_entity_poly.pdbx_strand_id
1 'polypeptide(L)'
;MNEILSWGKEHALFLLLLFATAVCCVWLSMVRKRLKMPLYAVFPVAVLHTLIGVLSVKIFAFLETGFNPDSLGNISLFGGVFFMPLVYWAGAKLTKRNLGLVCDLFTPCMVFTVMCARVNCIVSGCCAGLVIPGTHVHFPTRELEILYYIVMLILLIPRVKKSKNPGSIYPLYMASYGAFRFIDEFFRTSSTGMLFHLSHVWAAIAFAAGLSIYIEINARNHQRKKVIKK
;
A
#
# COMPACT_ATOMS: atom_id res chain seq x y z
N MET A 1 -23.22 -19.97 17.69
CA MET A 1 -22.66 -19.74 16.34
C MET A 1 -22.80 -18.27 15.91
N ASN A 2 -23.97 -17.65 16.13
CA ASN A 2 -24.20 -16.23 15.78
C ASN A 2 -23.33 -15.23 16.56
N GLU A 3 -23.06 -15.48 17.85
CA GLU A 3 -22.24 -14.61 18.70
C GLU A 3 -20.77 -14.62 18.29
N ILE A 4 -20.23 -15.77 17.90
CA ILE A 4 -18.84 -15.88 17.39
C ILE A 4 -18.70 -15.15 16.05
N LEU A 5 -19.73 -15.22 15.20
CA LEU A 5 -19.74 -14.52 13.92
C LEU A 5 -19.86 -13.01 14.09
N SER A 6 -20.67 -12.52 15.05
CA SER A 6 -20.79 -11.09 15.35
C SER A 6 -19.50 -10.54 15.96
N TRP A 7 -18.91 -11.25 16.92
CA TRP A 7 -17.62 -10.90 17.51
C TRP A 7 -16.52 -10.84 16.47
N GLY A 8 -16.48 -11.83 15.55
CA GLY A 8 -15.51 -11.87 14.47
C GLY A 8 -15.62 -10.67 13.52
N LYS A 9 -16.83 -10.19 13.23
CA LYS A 9 -17.04 -9.00 12.39
C LYS A 9 -16.57 -7.71 13.07
N GLU A 10 -16.86 -7.54 14.36
CA GLU A 10 -16.43 -6.37 15.14
C GLU A 10 -14.91 -6.27 15.24
N HIS A 11 -14.21 -7.41 15.35
CA HIS A 11 -12.77 -7.47 15.52
C HIS A 11 -12.01 -7.79 14.23
N ALA A 12 -12.71 -7.87 13.08
CA ALA A 12 -12.10 -8.30 11.81
C ALA A 12 -10.89 -7.47 11.42
N LEU A 13 -10.96 -6.15 11.53
CA LEU A 13 -9.82 -5.27 11.21
C LEU A 13 -8.62 -5.59 12.10
N PHE A 14 -8.82 -5.76 13.39
CA PHE A 14 -7.75 -6.05 14.34
C PHE A 14 -7.08 -7.40 14.03
N LEU A 15 -7.88 -8.44 13.79
CA LEU A 15 -7.37 -9.77 13.45
C LEU A 15 -6.61 -9.76 12.12
N LEU A 16 -7.12 -9.05 11.12
CA LEU A 16 -6.46 -8.90 9.82
C LEU A 16 -5.14 -8.12 9.92
N LEU A 17 -5.07 -7.11 10.78
CA LEU A 17 -3.83 -6.36 11.04
C LEU A 17 -2.80 -7.22 11.81
N LEU A 18 -3.23 -8.03 12.77
CA LEU A 18 -2.36 -8.99 13.44
C LEU A 18 -1.80 -10.01 12.44
N PHE A 19 -2.66 -10.55 11.57
CA PHE A 19 -2.24 -11.45 10.50
C PHE A 19 -1.25 -10.78 9.53
N ALA A 20 -1.55 -9.54 9.11
CA ALA A 20 -0.64 -8.78 8.27
C ALA A 20 0.73 -8.57 8.95
N THR A 21 0.74 -8.24 10.24
CA THR A 21 1.97 -8.08 11.02
C THR A 21 2.77 -9.37 11.08
N ALA A 22 2.10 -10.52 11.30
CA ALA A 22 2.77 -11.83 11.31
C ALA A 22 3.42 -12.14 9.94
N VAL A 23 2.70 -11.91 8.85
CA VAL A 23 3.25 -12.08 7.48
C VAL A 23 4.41 -11.12 7.22
N CYS A 24 4.31 -9.86 7.67
CA CYS A 24 5.41 -8.90 7.60
C CYS A 24 6.64 -9.37 8.40
N CYS A 25 6.46 -9.96 9.59
CA CYS A 25 7.54 -10.56 10.37
C CYS A 25 8.25 -11.68 9.59
N VAL A 26 7.48 -12.58 8.98
CA VAL A 26 8.06 -13.66 8.16
C VAL A 26 8.85 -13.08 6.98
N TRP A 27 8.26 -12.15 6.25
CA TRP A 27 8.95 -11.50 5.12
C TRP A 27 10.23 -10.77 5.55
N LEU A 28 10.16 -9.92 6.59
CA LEU A 28 11.30 -9.18 7.09
C LEU A 28 12.39 -10.12 7.63
N SER A 29 12.03 -11.26 8.23
CA SER A 29 12.99 -12.28 8.66
C SER A 29 13.78 -12.85 7.48
N MET A 30 13.12 -13.08 6.33
CA MET A 30 13.77 -13.57 5.12
C MET A 30 14.74 -12.53 4.50
N VAL A 31 14.36 -11.25 4.53
CA VAL A 31 15.14 -10.18 3.89
C VAL A 31 16.07 -9.41 4.85
N ARG A 32 16.04 -9.72 6.16
CA ARG A 32 16.75 -8.99 7.22
C ARG A 32 18.25 -8.81 6.97
N LYS A 33 18.89 -9.83 6.37
CA LYS A 33 20.33 -9.77 6.06
C LYS A 33 20.67 -8.64 5.09
N ARG A 34 19.78 -8.33 4.13
CA ARG A 34 19.95 -7.21 3.19
C ARG A 34 19.80 -5.85 3.89
N LEU A 35 18.96 -5.79 4.93
CA LEU A 35 18.80 -4.62 5.79
C LEU A 35 19.89 -4.56 6.89
N LYS A 36 20.74 -5.60 7.02
CA LYS A 36 21.65 -5.81 8.15
C LYS A 36 20.92 -5.63 9.50
N MET A 37 19.70 -6.12 9.58
CA MET A 37 18.82 -6.01 10.73
C MET A 37 18.98 -7.25 11.61
N PRO A 38 19.19 -7.10 12.94
CA PRO A 38 19.23 -8.24 13.85
C PRO A 38 17.85 -8.88 13.98
N LEU A 39 17.80 -10.18 14.34
CA LEU A 39 16.54 -10.93 14.39
C LEU A 39 15.56 -10.35 15.42
N TYR A 40 16.07 -9.89 16.58
CA TYR A 40 15.23 -9.31 17.64
C TYR A 40 14.52 -8.02 17.20
N ALA A 41 15.04 -7.31 16.20
CA ALA A 41 14.43 -6.08 15.70
C ALA A 41 13.31 -6.34 14.66
N VAL A 42 13.17 -7.55 14.16
CA VAL A 42 12.18 -7.87 13.12
C VAL A 42 10.76 -7.65 13.63
N PHE A 43 10.44 -8.21 14.80
CA PHE A 43 9.11 -8.09 15.39
C PHE A 43 8.71 -6.63 15.69
N PRO A 44 9.49 -5.86 16.47
CA PRO A 44 9.11 -4.47 16.73
C PRO A 44 9.04 -3.61 15.46
N VAL A 45 9.89 -3.86 14.47
CA VAL A 45 9.82 -3.15 13.18
C VAL A 45 8.56 -3.51 12.40
N ALA A 46 8.13 -4.76 12.39
CA ALA A 46 6.88 -5.16 11.73
C ALA A 46 5.65 -4.56 12.41
N VAL A 47 5.61 -4.56 13.74
CA VAL A 47 4.55 -3.91 14.53
C VAL A 47 4.51 -2.40 14.23
N LEU A 48 5.66 -1.74 14.30
CA LEU A 48 5.77 -0.30 14.04
C LEU A 48 5.34 0.04 12.61
N HIS A 49 5.74 -0.77 11.62
CA HIS A 49 5.32 -0.61 10.23
C HIS A 49 3.78 -0.66 10.10
N THR A 50 3.13 -1.63 10.72
CA THR A 50 1.66 -1.77 10.67
C THR A 50 0.98 -0.60 11.37
N LEU A 51 1.42 -0.22 12.57
CA LEU A 51 0.85 0.89 13.33
C LEU A 51 0.98 2.23 12.61
N ILE A 52 2.18 2.54 12.10
CA ILE A 52 2.40 3.78 11.34
C ILE A 52 1.63 3.73 10.01
N GLY A 53 1.51 2.56 9.38
CA GLY A 53 0.67 2.38 8.19
C GLY A 53 -0.79 2.73 8.44
N VAL A 54 -1.38 2.23 9.53
CA VAL A 54 -2.75 2.58 9.95
C VAL A 54 -2.88 4.08 10.25
N LEU A 55 -1.91 4.65 10.96
CA LEU A 55 -1.90 6.08 11.25
C LEU A 55 -1.81 6.92 9.98
N SER A 56 -0.97 6.52 9.04
CA SER A 56 -0.77 7.20 7.74
C SER A 56 -2.08 7.29 6.94
N VAL A 57 -2.84 6.19 6.85
CA VAL A 57 -4.10 6.18 6.09
C VAL A 57 -5.20 6.97 6.80
N LYS A 58 -5.21 7.04 8.12
CA LYS A 58 -6.13 7.87 8.90
C LYS A 58 -5.80 9.35 8.80
N ILE A 59 -4.53 9.74 8.96
CA ILE A 59 -4.09 11.12 8.82
C ILE A 59 -4.40 11.62 7.41
N PHE A 60 -4.15 10.82 6.39
CA PHE A 60 -4.41 11.23 5.02
C PHE A 60 -5.91 11.43 4.77
N ALA A 61 -6.78 10.55 5.27
CA ALA A 61 -8.24 10.72 5.19
C ALA A 61 -8.71 12.01 5.88
N PHE A 62 -8.14 12.33 7.03
CA PHE A 62 -8.42 13.56 7.77
C PHE A 62 -8.00 14.82 6.97
N LEU A 63 -6.84 14.77 6.29
CA LEU A 63 -6.38 15.84 5.41
C LEU A 63 -7.28 15.98 4.16
N GLU A 64 -7.70 14.87 3.54
CA GLU A 64 -8.60 14.88 2.38
C GLU A 64 -9.96 15.54 2.67
N THR A 65 -10.43 15.42 3.90
CA THR A 65 -11.73 15.97 4.32
C THR A 65 -11.63 17.39 4.91
N GLY A 66 -10.49 18.06 4.75
CA GLY A 66 -10.28 19.43 5.23
C GLY A 66 -10.28 19.54 6.75
N PHE A 67 -9.69 18.54 7.45
CA PHE A 67 -9.59 18.46 8.92
C PHE A 67 -10.95 18.31 9.62
N ASN A 68 -11.93 17.68 8.98
CA ASN A 68 -13.22 17.44 9.60
C ASN A 68 -13.11 16.35 10.70
N PRO A 69 -13.42 16.63 11.97
CA PRO A 69 -13.39 15.67 13.08
C PRO A 69 -14.23 14.41 12.83
N ASP A 70 -15.36 14.53 12.14
CA ASP A 70 -16.27 13.41 11.83
C ASP A 70 -15.61 12.38 10.89
N SER A 71 -14.53 12.77 10.21
CA SER A 71 -13.77 11.89 9.31
C SER A 71 -12.70 11.04 9.99
N LEU A 72 -12.49 11.15 11.29
CA LEU A 72 -11.49 10.38 12.04
C LEU A 72 -11.70 8.85 11.96
N GLY A 73 -12.93 8.42 11.65
CA GLY A 73 -13.25 7.02 11.36
C GLY A 73 -12.88 6.56 9.95
N ASN A 74 -12.66 7.48 9.03
CA ASN A 74 -12.40 7.19 7.62
C ASN A 74 -10.95 6.73 7.40
N ILE A 75 -10.73 6.03 6.28
CA ILE A 75 -9.43 5.50 5.87
C ILE A 75 -9.21 5.83 4.39
N SER A 76 -8.10 6.48 4.08
CA SER A 76 -7.67 6.70 2.70
C SER A 76 -6.35 5.97 2.43
N LEU A 77 -6.38 4.99 1.54
CA LEU A 77 -5.20 4.16 1.23
C LEU A 77 -4.07 4.95 0.56
N PHE A 78 -4.36 6.13 0.00
CA PHE A 78 -3.33 7.05 -0.48
C PHE A 78 -2.36 7.47 0.62
N GLY A 79 -2.79 7.49 1.89
CA GLY A 79 -1.90 7.73 3.03
C GLY A 79 -0.74 6.72 3.11
N GLY A 80 -0.99 5.45 2.82
CA GLY A 80 0.07 4.45 2.71
C GLY A 80 1.04 4.76 1.57
N VAL A 81 0.53 5.16 0.41
CA VAL A 81 1.34 5.44 -0.78
C VAL A 81 2.18 6.72 -0.63
N PHE A 82 1.66 7.77 0.01
CA PHE A 82 2.37 9.05 0.11
C PHE A 82 3.17 9.23 1.40
N PHE A 83 2.69 8.70 2.54
CA PHE A 83 3.35 8.92 3.83
C PHE A 83 4.35 7.82 4.20
N MET A 84 4.11 6.57 3.82
CA MET A 84 5.06 5.50 4.14
C MET A 84 6.46 5.72 3.55
N PRO A 85 6.67 6.29 2.35
CA PRO A 85 8.00 6.66 1.89
C PRO A 85 8.74 7.64 2.80
N LEU A 86 8.03 8.57 3.45
CA LEU A 86 8.63 9.49 4.41
C LEU A 86 9.10 8.75 5.67
N VAL A 87 8.31 7.77 6.12
CA VAL A 87 8.69 6.88 7.24
C VAL A 87 9.91 6.03 6.86
N TYR A 88 9.93 5.48 5.65
CA TYR A 88 11.07 4.71 5.15
C TYR A 88 12.32 5.57 5.00
N TRP A 89 12.17 6.83 4.59
CA TRP A 89 13.26 7.79 4.53
C TRP A 89 13.83 8.09 5.92
N ALA A 90 12.98 8.35 6.90
CA ALA A 90 13.39 8.56 8.29
C ALA A 90 14.13 7.32 8.83
N GLY A 91 13.55 6.12 8.64
CA GLY A 91 14.16 4.85 9.04
C GLY A 91 15.50 4.59 8.34
N ALA A 92 15.59 4.89 7.05
CA ALA A 92 16.82 4.75 6.29
C ALA A 92 17.93 5.69 6.80
N LYS A 93 17.58 6.95 7.13
CA LYS A 93 18.52 7.92 7.74
C LYS A 93 18.98 7.47 9.11
N LEU A 94 18.07 7.10 10.00
CA LEU A 94 18.39 6.65 11.36
C LEU A 94 19.31 5.42 11.36
N THR A 95 19.05 4.48 10.45
CA THR A 95 19.82 3.24 10.35
C THR A 95 21.01 3.33 9.40
N LYS A 96 21.26 4.48 8.77
CA LYS A 96 22.31 4.71 7.76
C LYS A 96 22.24 3.70 6.62
N ARG A 97 21.00 3.40 6.12
CA ARG A 97 20.74 2.48 5.02
C ARG A 97 20.38 3.23 3.74
N ASN A 98 20.53 2.54 2.62
CA ASN A 98 20.08 3.06 1.34
C ASN A 98 18.55 3.15 1.32
N LEU A 99 18.00 4.34 1.07
CA LEU A 99 16.57 4.60 1.02
C LEU A 99 15.84 3.69 0.02
N GLY A 100 16.36 3.57 -1.20
CA GLY A 100 15.75 2.74 -2.23
C GLY A 100 15.67 1.27 -1.81
N LEU A 101 16.70 0.76 -1.11
CA LEU A 101 16.67 -0.59 -0.56
C LEU A 101 15.59 -0.75 0.50
N VAL A 102 15.46 0.20 1.41
CA VAL A 102 14.44 0.17 2.46
C VAL A 102 13.05 0.20 1.83
N CYS A 103 12.78 1.15 0.93
CA CYS A 103 11.50 1.24 0.24
C CYS A 103 11.15 -0.07 -0.48
N ASP A 104 12.07 -0.62 -1.27
CA ASP A 104 11.82 -1.84 -2.04
C ASP A 104 11.54 -3.06 -1.15
N LEU A 105 12.27 -3.20 -0.03
CA LEU A 105 12.10 -4.33 0.88
C LEU A 105 10.83 -4.25 1.72
N PHE A 106 10.34 -3.04 2.01
CA PHE A 106 9.09 -2.83 2.73
C PHE A 106 7.85 -2.76 1.83
N THR A 107 8.01 -2.61 0.51
CA THR A 107 6.87 -2.58 -0.43
C THR A 107 5.96 -3.81 -0.30
N PRO A 108 6.44 -5.06 -0.26
CA PRO A 108 5.56 -6.22 -0.08
C PRO A 108 4.78 -6.19 1.25
N CYS A 109 5.39 -5.71 2.35
CA CYS A 109 4.69 -5.54 3.63
C CYS A 109 3.53 -4.55 3.49
N MET A 110 3.78 -3.41 2.87
CA MET A 110 2.76 -2.38 2.66
C MET A 110 1.62 -2.90 1.79
N VAL A 111 1.93 -3.52 0.65
CA VAL A 111 0.93 -4.10 -0.28
C VAL A 111 0.06 -5.13 0.43
N PHE A 112 0.67 -6.02 1.22
CA PHE A 112 -0.06 -7.04 1.96
C PHE A 112 -0.94 -6.44 3.05
N THR A 113 -0.45 -5.46 3.80
CA THR A 113 -1.23 -4.78 4.85
C THR A 113 -2.45 -4.06 4.27
N VAL A 114 -2.28 -3.37 3.13
CA VAL A 114 -3.37 -2.70 2.42
C VAL A 114 -4.39 -3.71 1.88
N MET A 115 -3.93 -4.85 1.36
CA MET A 115 -4.81 -5.95 0.95
C MET A 115 -5.68 -6.44 2.12
N CYS A 116 -5.10 -6.65 3.29
CA CYS A 116 -5.85 -7.03 4.50
C CYS A 116 -6.90 -5.97 4.89
N ALA A 117 -6.57 -4.67 4.76
CA ALA A 117 -7.53 -3.59 4.98
C ALA A 117 -8.72 -3.66 3.98
N ARG A 118 -8.48 -4.07 2.72
CA ARG A 118 -9.55 -4.27 1.73
C ARG A 118 -10.40 -5.52 2.01
N VAL A 119 -9.80 -6.58 2.52
CA VAL A 119 -10.57 -7.75 3.02
C VAL A 119 -11.52 -7.31 4.14
N ASN A 120 -11.06 -6.43 5.04
CA ASN A 120 -11.95 -5.87 6.07
C ASN A 120 -13.14 -5.09 5.47
N CYS A 121 -12.95 -4.37 4.36
CA CYS A 121 -14.06 -3.68 3.69
C CYS A 121 -15.16 -4.65 3.18
N ILE A 122 -14.76 -5.87 2.77
CA ILE A 122 -15.74 -6.91 2.40
C ILE A 122 -16.50 -7.37 3.63
N VAL A 123 -15.81 -7.65 4.74
CA VAL A 123 -16.41 -8.12 6.00
C VAL A 123 -17.36 -7.07 6.59
N SER A 124 -16.97 -5.80 6.53
CA SER A 124 -17.75 -4.66 7.05
C SER A 124 -18.87 -4.21 6.09
N GLY A 125 -18.89 -4.70 4.84
CA GLY A 125 -19.88 -4.29 3.85
C GLY A 125 -19.72 -2.86 3.32
N CYS A 126 -18.58 -2.18 3.62
CA CYS A 126 -18.32 -0.81 3.17
C CYS A 126 -17.67 -0.77 1.77
N CYS A 127 -17.61 0.43 1.17
CA CYS A 127 -16.87 0.70 -0.07
C CYS A 127 -17.33 -0.15 -1.28
N ALA A 128 -18.61 -0.49 -1.38
CA ALA A 128 -19.17 -1.16 -2.54
C ALA A 128 -19.05 -0.27 -3.79
N GLY A 129 -18.96 -0.89 -4.97
CA GLY A 129 -18.99 -0.18 -6.25
C GLY A 129 -20.41 0.30 -6.60
N LEU A 130 -20.52 0.98 -7.75
CA LEU A 130 -21.81 1.40 -8.31
C LEU A 130 -22.73 0.20 -8.52
N VAL A 131 -24.03 0.42 -8.37
CA VAL A 131 -25.04 -0.59 -8.75
C VAL A 131 -25.04 -0.73 -10.27
N ILE A 132 -24.93 -1.95 -10.74
CA ILE A 132 -24.99 -2.23 -12.19
C ILE A 132 -26.41 -1.95 -12.68
N PRO A 133 -26.60 -1.10 -13.71
CA PRO A 133 -27.93 -0.75 -14.22
C PRO A 133 -28.77 -1.98 -14.54
N GLY A 134 -30.02 -1.98 -14.07
CA GLY A 134 -30.96 -3.10 -14.29
C GLY A 134 -30.77 -4.31 -13.36
N THR A 135 -29.87 -4.20 -12.37
CA THR A 135 -29.61 -5.27 -11.38
C THR A 135 -29.57 -4.71 -9.95
N HIS A 136 -29.58 -5.59 -8.95
CA HIS A 136 -29.31 -5.25 -7.54
C HIS A 136 -27.86 -5.55 -7.14
N VAL A 137 -26.99 -5.81 -8.14
CA VAL A 137 -25.59 -6.21 -7.90
C VAL A 137 -24.69 -4.98 -7.95
N HIS A 138 -23.79 -4.85 -7.00
CA HIS A 138 -22.76 -3.83 -7.02
C HIS A 138 -21.55 -4.26 -7.85
N PHE A 139 -20.91 -3.31 -8.52
CA PHE A 139 -19.64 -3.55 -9.20
C PHE A 139 -18.57 -3.97 -8.18
N PRO A 140 -17.78 -5.04 -8.43
CA PRO A 140 -16.91 -5.66 -7.44
C PRO A 140 -15.58 -4.92 -7.26
N THR A 141 -15.60 -3.61 -6.94
CA THR A 141 -14.39 -2.78 -6.79
C THR A 141 -13.45 -3.30 -5.71
N ARG A 142 -13.99 -3.77 -4.56
CA ARG A 142 -13.20 -4.30 -3.44
C ARG A 142 -12.46 -5.58 -3.82
N GLU A 143 -13.16 -6.46 -4.51
CA GLU A 143 -12.66 -7.75 -4.98
C GLU A 143 -11.57 -7.54 -6.05
N LEU A 144 -11.77 -6.58 -6.96
CA LEU A 144 -10.79 -6.20 -7.97
C LEU A 144 -9.54 -5.58 -7.35
N GLU A 145 -9.68 -4.74 -6.31
CA GLU A 145 -8.53 -4.23 -5.57
C GLU A 145 -7.74 -5.35 -4.89
N ILE A 146 -8.41 -6.32 -4.25
CA ILE A 146 -7.72 -7.47 -3.63
C ILE A 146 -6.98 -8.28 -4.70
N LEU A 147 -7.62 -8.55 -5.84
CA LEU A 147 -6.98 -9.23 -6.96
C LEU A 147 -5.76 -8.47 -7.47
N TYR A 148 -5.87 -7.15 -7.60
CA TYR A 148 -4.75 -6.27 -7.96
C TYR A 148 -3.58 -6.44 -6.98
N TYR A 149 -3.81 -6.40 -5.66
CA TYR A 149 -2.74 -6.58 -4.67
C TYR A 149 -2.12 -7.97 -4.70
N ILE A 150 -2.91 -9.03 -4.94
CA ILE A 150 -2.38 -10.38 -5.13
C ILE A 150 -1.45 -10.43 -6.34
N VAL A 151 -1.88 -9.90 -7.48
CA VAL A 151 -1.06 -9.83 -8.69
C VAL A 151 0.22 -9.03 -8.43
N MET A 152 0.11 -7.89 -7.77
CA MET A 152 1.29 -7.07 -7.41
C MET A 152 2.25 -7.84 -6.51
N LEU A 153 1.80 -8.57 -5.50
CA LEU A 153 2.67 -9.38 -4.64
C LEU A 153 3.39 -10.48 -5.44
N ILE A 154 2.67 -11.17 -6.33
CA ILE A 154 3.26 -12.20 -7.21
C ILE A 154 4.35 -11.60 -8.10
N LEU A 155 4.15 -10.39 -8.61
CA LEU A 155 5.11 -9.73 -9.49
C LEU A 155 6.28 -9.08 -8.74
N LEU A 156 6.03 -8.49 -7.57
CA LEU A 156 7.03 -7.71 -6.82
C LEU A 156 7.96 -8.57 -5.98
N ILE A 157 7.46 -9.63 -5.33
CA ILE A 157 8.27 -10.48 -4.45
C ILE A 157 9.51 -11.07 -5.17
N PRO A 158 9.38 -11.68 -6.37
CA PRO A 158 10.54 -12.17 -7.10
C PRO A 158 11.49 -11.04 -7.53
N ARG A 159 10.93 -9.87 -7.93
CA ARG A 159 11.74 -8.70 -8.30
C ARG A 159 12.54 -8.18 -7.11
N VAL A 160 11.91 -8.06 -5.93
CA VAL A 160 12.60 -7.64 -4.69
C VAL A 160 13.73 -8.59 -4.36
N LYS A 161 13.51 -9.91 -4.43
CA LYS A 161 14.54 -10.91 -4.12
C LYS A 161 15.71 -10.86 -5.10
N LYS A 162 15.46 -10.66 -6.39
CA LYS A 162 16.47 -10.66 -7.46
C LYS A 162 17.11 -9.30 -7.73
N SER A 163 16.51 -8.20 -7.26
CA SER A 163 16.98 -6.85 -7.60
C SER A 163 18.38 -6.59 -7.06
N LYS A 164 19.27 -6.25 -7.99
CA LYS A 164 20.61 -5.71 -7.70
C LYS A 164 20.64 -4.17 -7.65
N ASN A 165 19.58 -3.52 -8.15
CA ASN A 165 19.44 -2.08 -8.24
C ASN A 165 18.31 -1.61 -7.32
N PRO A 166 18.58 -1.23 -6.06
CA PRO A 166 17.56 -0.81 -5.13
C PRO A 166 16.91 0.52 -5.53
N GLY A 167 15.63 0.66 -5.22
CA GLY A 167 14.85 1.88 -5.36
C GLY A 167 13.85 1.89 -6.51
N SER A 168 13.81 0.85 -7.36
CA SER A 168 12.92 0.83 -8.53
C SER A 168 11.56 0.16 -8.28
N ILE A 169 11.44 -0.62 -7.21
CA ILE A 169 10.24 -1.45 -6.98
C ILE A 169 9.12 -0.63 -6.36
N TYR A 170 9.44 0.20 -5.38
CA TYR A 170 8.45 1.06 -4.76
C TYR A 170 7.81 2.05 -5.77
N PRO A 171 8.57 2.80 -6.59
CA PRO A 171 7.98 3.67 -7.60
C PRO A 171 7.17 2.94 -8.66
N LEU A 172 7.57 1.73 -9.04
CA LEU A 172 6.80 0.88 -9.93
C LEU A 172 5.44 0.52 -9.32
N TYR A 173 5.42 0.13 -8.03
CA TYR A 173 4.17 -0.10 -7.31
C TYR A 173 3.31 1.17 -7.25
N MET A 174 3.90 2.30 -6.89
CA MET A 174 3.21 3.59 -6.79
C MET A 174 2.55 3.99 -8.13
N ALA A 175 3.29 3.85 -9.25
CA ALA A 175 2.76 4.12 -10.58
C ALA A 175 1.64 3.15 -10.95
N SER A 176 1.82 1.85 -10.76
CA SER A 176 0.80 0.86 -11.08
C SER A 176 -0.47 1.02 -10.23
N TYR A 177 -0.30 1.34 -8.94
CA TYR A 177 -1.41 1.63 -8.04
C TYR A 177 -2.20 2.88 -8.49
N GLY A 178 -1.48 3.96 -8.84
CA GLY A 178 -2.11 5.17 -9.36
C GLY A 178 -2.93 4.91 -10.62
N ALA A 179 -2.38 4.17 -11.58
CA ALA A 179 -3.09 3.80 -12.80
C ALA A 179 -4.33 2.93 -12.51
N PHE A 180 -4.17 1.87 -11.72
CA PHE A 180 -5.28 1.00 -11.35
C PHE A 180 -6.36 1.77 -10.59
N ARG A 181 -5.96 2.57 -9.59
CA ARG A 181 -6.87 3.32 -8.74
C ARG A 181 -7.64 4.40 -9.51
N PHE A 182 -7.00 5.04 -10.49
CA PHE A 182 -7.66 6.01 -11.36
C PHE A 182 -8.81 5.37 -12.15
N ILE A 183 -8.61 4.15 -12.66
CA ILE A 183 -9.64 3.41 -13.40
C ILE A 183 -10.73 2.89 -12.45
N ASP A 184 -10.34 2.28 -11.32
CA ASP A 184 -11.27 1.69 -10.34
C ASP A 184 -12.22 2.73 -9.74
N GLU A 185 -11.76 3.99 -9.59
CA GLU A 185 -12.56 5.06 -9.00
C GLU A 185 -13.81 5.40 -9.81
N PHE A 186 -13.81 5.21 -11.14
CA PHE A 186 -15.00 5.41 -11.96
C PHE A 186 -16.13 4.43 -11.62
N PHE A 187 -15.80 3.29 -11.05
CA PHE A 187 -16.76 2.24 -10.67
C PHE A 187 -17.14 2.29 -9.20
N ARG A 188 -16.61 3.23 -8.43
CA ARG A 188 -16.93 3.39 -7.01
C ARG A 188 -18.13 4.30 -6.82
N THR A 189 -18.91 4.00 -5.78
CA THR A 189 -20.02 4.86 -5.37
C THR A 189 -19.49 6.17 -4.83
N SER A 190 -19.83 7.28 -5.47
CA SER A 190 -19.53 8.61 -5.02
C SER A 190 -20.70 9.22 -4.28
N SER A 191 -20.44 9.84 -3.14
CA SER A 191 -21.43 10.65 -2.42
C SER A 191 -21.81 11.94 -3.14
N THR A 192 -20.98 12.39 -4.09
CA THR A 192 -21.14 13.69 -4.76
C THR A 192 -21.78 13.61 -6.14
N GLY A 193 -21.96 12.40 -6.69
CA GLY A 193 -22.52 12.21 -8.04
C GLY A 193 -21.63 12.75 -9.18
N MET A 194 -20.43 13.27 -8.89
CA MET A 194 -19.49 13.78 -9.88
C MET A 194 -18.67 12.65 -10.50
N LEU A 195 -18.36 12.76 -11.80
CA LEU A 195 -17.52 11.81 -12.51
C LEU A 195 -16.07 11.81 -12.02
N PHE A 196 -15.57 12.98 -11.62
CA PHE A 196 -14.20 13.16 -11.12
C PHE A 196 -14.23 13.62 -9.67
N HIS A 197 -13.48 12.91 -8.82
CA HIS A 197 -13.34 13.18 -7.41
C HIS A 197 -11.88 13.46 -7.05
N LEU A 198 -11.65 13.94 -5.84
CA LEU A 198 -10.33 14.17 -5.30
C LEU A 198 -9.44 12.91 -5.37
N SER A 199 -10.03 11.71 -5.24
CA SER A 199 -9.32 10.45 -5.39
C SER A 199 -8.70 10.23 -6.78
N HIS A 200 -9.33 10.72 -7.86
CA HIS A 200 -8.73 10.69 -9.21
C HIS A 200 -7.48 11.56 -9.29
N VAL A 201 -7.50 12.72 -8.63
CA VAL A 201 -6.34 13.62 -8.58
C VAL A 201 -5.18 12.94 -7.86
N TRP A 202 -5.43 12.33 -6.69
CA TRP A 202 -4.40 11.60 -5.96
C TRP A 202 -3.87 10.40 -6.75
N ALA A 203 -4.75 9.68 -7.45
CA ALA A 203 -4.37 8.56 -8.31
C ALA A 203 -3.47 9.03 -9.46
N ALA A 204 -3.81 10.13 -10.13
CA ALA A 204 -2.99 10.72 -11.19
C ALA A 204 -1.63 11.21 -10.68
N ILE A 205 -1.59 11.85 -9.49
CA ILE A 205 -0.34 12.26 -8.84
C ILE A 205 0.52 11.04 -8.52
N ALA A 206 -0.06 9.98 -7.94
CA ALA A 206 0.66 8.75 -7.63
C ALA A 206 1.24 8.10 -8.90
N PHE A 207 0.46 8.04 -9.98
CA PHE A 207 0.92 7.54 -11.28
C PHE A 207 2.09 8.36 -11.82
N ALA A 208 1.92 9.67 -11.94
CA ALA A 208 2.92 10.55 -12.53
C ALA A 208 4.22 10.57 -11.70
N ALA A 209 4.13 10.70 -10.38
CA ALA A 209 5.29 10.70 -9.48
C ALA A 209 6.00 9.34 -9.49
N GLY A 210 5.24 8.24 -9.36
CA GLY A 210 5.80 6.90 -9.40
C GLY A 210 6.52 6.60 -10.72
N LEU A 211 5.91 6.95 -11.86
CA LEU A 211 6.48 6.74 -13.19
C LEU A 211 7.75 7.58 -13.39
N SER A 212 7.72 8.86 -13.00
CA SER A 212 8.87 9.76 -13.13
C SER A 212 10.07 9.26 -12.32
N ILE A 213 9.86 8.89 -11.05
CA ILE A 213 10.91 8.35 -10.19
C ILE A 213 11.44 7.01 -10.74
N TYR A 214 10.55 6.14 -11.24
CA TYR A 214 10.94 4.86 -11.82
C TYR A 214 11.84 5.03 -13.05
N ILE A 215 11.47 5.93 -13.97
CA ILE A 215 12.25 6.24 -15.18
C ILE A 215 13.62 6.81 -14.78
N GLU A 216 13.67 7.77 -13.86
CA GLU A 216 14.91 8.38 -13.41
C GLU A 216 15.88 7.37 -12.80
N ILE A 217 15.41 6.51 -11.90
CA ILE A 217 16.25 5.48 -11.27
C ILE A 217 16.79 4.51 -12.31
N ASN A 218 15.97 4.07 -13.28
CA ASN A 218 16.43 3.15 -14.31
C ASN A 218 17.42 3.81 -15.27
N ALA A 219 17.22 5.07 -15.63
CA ALA A 219 18.17 5.83 -16.45
C ALA A 219 19.55 5.96 -15.76
N ARG A 220 19.57 6.34 -14.47
CA ARG A 220 20.81 6.42 -13.66
C ARG A 220 21.51 5.06 -13.56
N ASN A 221 20.75 3.99 -13.36
CA ASN A 221 21.30 2.63 -13.29
C ASN A 221 21.91 2.19 -14.64
N HIS A 222 21.29 2.56 -15.76
CA HIS A 222 21.81 2.27 -17.09
C HIS A 222 23.13 3.00 -17.37
N GLN A 223 23.21 4.27 -17.01
CA GLN A 223 24.43 5.07 -17.14
C GLN A 223 25.60 4.49 -16.31
N ARG A 224 25.35 4.12 -15.03
CA ARG A 224 26.36 3.49 -14.18
C ARG A 224 26.93 2.21 -14.78
N LYS A 225 26.06 1.36 -15.38
CA LYS A 225 26.52 0.13 -16.04
C LYS A 225 27.39 0.40 -17.27
N LYS A 226 27.16 1.49 -18.02
CA LYS A 226 27.98 1.88 -19.16
C LYS A 226 29.37 2.37 -18.74
N VAL A 227 29.45 3.10 -17.61
CA VAL A 227 30.73 3.59 -17.07
C VAL A 227 31.62 2.45 -16.55
N ILE A 228 31.03 1.42 -15.91
CA ILE A 228 31.77 0.28 -15.36
C ILE A 228 32.28 -0.67 -16.47
N LYS A 229 31.68 -0.64 -17.68
CA LYS A 229 32.11 -1.48 -18.81
C LYS A 229 33.16 -0.84 -19.71
N LYS A 230 33.45 0.44 -19.50
CA LYS A 230 34.60 1.14 -20.09
C LYS A 230 35.81 1.07 -19.16
#